data_90d84b31ae28c6066c0d7c3fe00549aa
#
_entry.id   90d84b31ae28c6066c0d7c3fe00549aa
#
_cell.length_a   1.000
_cell.length_b   1.000
_cell.length_c   1.000
_cell.angle_alpha   90.00
_cell.angle_beta   90.00
_cell.angle_gamma   90.00
#
_symmetry.space_group_name_H-M   'P 1'
#
loop_
_entity.id
_entity.type
_entity.pdbx_description
1 polymer ?
#
loop_
_entity_poly.entity_id
_entity_poly.type
_entity_poly.pdbx_seq_one_letter_code
_entity_poly.pdbx_strand_id
1 'polypeptide(L)'
;MGFGKTYLILVFCESSEIAEAAIAPVFAVLLLGRIMQAMATGVMMVMVMSLILLTFPRESRGKAMGLVSLVIGFAPAVGPSLGGLLVDLVGWRALFCIVVIFSILIILFALRSLKNREGFPRTSADVASIVFSSIGLASLLYGLSSFASSDHVELCVALMVVGVVFVALFVRRQFKLDEPMLRLEVLRSRRYRTAFIVCAILQAILIGLSVIMPLYIQNILGYSATISGLATLPGALLGAFAGLFAGRIFDKHGVRGVSLGGVTTLFIGCIGMFLYDIDSTLVLVILANMVTCGALQILFTPINTWGVNSLDNELVQHATATTNTVNQVGASLGTALIMSFSALGTSMAPEGTALEQTFYGYHWSFAAILVIAAIVLLVVVLFVRNMKSDKLPVVARPNQGEFEVYRVVGEVMDTNPVVVSLDAPMSAAAKTLAMSDSSGAVIVDEQGMARGFISNSDILRFFADESKLITGMSGFVVFRELDDKDVRKQISRMKDIRVSDVATRKVIGVSPDTTLGEACKMLAEKRLKLLPVLDDGKLVGIVHRSSLLRLIADVLEEDEQ
;
A
#
# COMPACT_ATOMS: atom_id res chain seq x y z
N MET A 1 -16.42 0.72 20.59
CA MET A 1 -17.16 -0.24 19.76
C MET A 1 -16.18 -1.24 19.19
N GLY A 2 -16.52 -2.53 19.09
CA GLY A 2 -15.63 -3.52 18.44
C GLY A 2 -15.59 -3.30 16.94
N PHE A 3 -14.47 -3.68 16.30
CA PHE A 3 -14.19 -3.48 14.88
C PHE A 3 -15.35 -3.91 13.96
N GLY A 4 -15.92 -5.10 14.18
CA GLY A 4 -17.02 -5.63 13.37
C GLY A 4 -18.28 -4.79 13.44
N LYS A 5 -18.64 -4.25 14.62
CA LYS A 5 -19.78 -3.34 14.78
C LYS A 5 -19.56 -2.02 14.06
N THR A 6 -18.37 -1.45 14.14
CA THR A 6 -18.03 -0.19 13.45
C THR A 6 -18.11 -0.37 11.94
N TYR A 7 -17.55 -1.47 11.40
CA TYR A 7 -17.63 -1.79 9.97
C TYR A 7 -19.08 -1.93 9.50
N LEU A 8 -19.90 -2.69 10.22
CA LEU A 8 -21.31 -2.89 9.89
C LEU A 8 -22.11 -1.57 9.89
N ILE A 9 -21.87 -0.71 10.88
CA ILE A 9 -22.52 0.60 10.93
C ILE A 9 -22.12 1.44 9.70
N LEU A 10 -20.84 1.47 9.33
CA LEU A 10 -20.37 2.23 8.17
C LEU A 10 -20.97 1.71 6.86
N VAL A 11 -20.98 0.38 6.63
CA VAL A 11 -21.58 -0.18 5.42
C VAL A 11 -23.11 0.02 5.41
N PHE A 12 -23.75 -0.04 6.57
CA PHE A 12 -25.19 0.26 6.67
C PHE A 12 -25.49 1.74 6.36
N CYS A 13 -24.71 2.67 6.92
CA CYS A 13 -24.82 4.09 6.59
C CYS A 13 -24.61 4.31 5.08
N GLU A 14 -23.54 3.76 4.50
CA GLU A 14 -23.26 3.85 3.06
C GLU A 14 -24.44 3.31 2.22
N SER A 15 -25.03 2.19 2.62
CA SER A 15 -26.14 1.57 1.89
C SER A 15 -27.43 2.41 1.96
N SER A 16 -27.74 2.97 3.13
CA SER A 16 -28.94 3.82 3.30
C SER A 16 -28.85 5.11 2.49
N GLU A 17 -27.66 5.70 2.44
CA GLU A 17 -27.39 6.93 1.71
C GLU A 17 -27.43 6.74 0.20
N ILE A 18 -26.92 5.58 -0.28
CA ILE A 18 -27.00 5.21 -1.70
C ILE A 18 -28.46 4.96 -2.09
N ALA A 19 -29.26 4.36 -1.21
CA ALA A 19 -30.69 4.19 -1.43
C ALA A 19 -31.43 5.54 -1.48
N GLU A 20 -31.09 6.48 -0.59
CA GLU A 20 -31.61 7.85 -0.64
C GLU A 20 -31.24 8.56 -1.94
N ALA A 21 -30.01 8.38 -2.42
CA ALA A 21 -29.56 8.94 -3.71
C ALA A 21 -30.35 8.36 -4.89
N ALA A 22 -30.72 7.06 -4.85
CA ALA A 22 -31.51 6.41 -5.89
C ALA A 22 -32.92 7.01 -6.05
N ILE A 23 -33.53 7.44 -4.93
CA ILE A 23 -34.90 8.01 -4.87
C ILE A 23 -34.92 9.54 -4.71
N ALA A 24 -33.76 10.20 -4.69
CA ALA A 24 -33.65 11.62 -4.43
C ALA A 24 -34.56 12.45 -5.38
N PRO A 25 -35.52 13.22 -4.85
CA PRO A 25 -36.41 14.05 -5.67
C PRO A 25 -35.73 15.36 -6.08
N VAL A 26 -34.73 15.83 -5.33
CA VAL A 26 -34.03 17.10 -5.55
C VAL A 26 -32.55 16.93 -5.35
N PHE A 27 -31.78 17.78 -6.04
CA PHE A 27 -30.31 17.73 -6.01
C PHE A 27 -29.70 17.85 -4.59
N ALA A 28 -30.34 18.65 -3.71
CA ALA A 28 -29.85 18.83 -2.34
C ALA A 28 -29.83 17.51 -1.52
N VAL A 29 -30.84 16.65 -1.69
CA VAL A 29 -30.87 15.31 -1.05
C VAL A 29 -29.79 14.42 -1.61
N LEU A 30 -29.58 14.41 -2.93
CA LEU A 30 -28.51 13.69 -3.59
C LEU A 30 -27.14 14.12 -3.05
N LEU A 31 -26.92 15.43 -2.88
CA LEU A 31 -25.67 15.99 -2.39
C LEU A 31 -25.40 15.58 -0.93
N LEU A 32 -26.41 15.61 -0.06
CA LEU A 32 -26.27 15.15 1.33
C LEU A 32 -25.90 13.67 1.38
N GLY A 33 -26.56 12.80 0.62
CA GLY A 33 -26.20 11.40 0.52
C GLY A 33 -24.74 11.20 0.07
N ARG A 34 -24.27 11.99 -0.91
CA ARG A 34 -22.88 11.94 -1.38
C ARG A 34 -21.86 12.39 -0.32
N ILE A 35 -22.17 13.39 0.49
CA ILE A 35 -21.28 13.84 1.58
C ILE A 35 -21.13 12.71 2.61
N MET A 36 -22.23 12.12 3.03
CA MET A 36 -22.20 11.04 4.02
C MET A 36 -21.50 9.79 3.47
N GLN A 37 -21.75 9.41 2.21
CA GLN A 37 -21.05 8.34 1.52
C GLN A 37 -19.53 8.56 1.52
N ALA A 38 -19.07 9.77 1.21
CA ALA A 38 -17.65 10.11 1.21
C ALA A 38 -17.02 9.97 2.61
N MET A 39 -17.74 10.36 3.67
CA MET A 39 -17.30 10.17 5.06
C MET A 39 -17.17 8.69 5.41
N ALA A 40 -18.15 7.86 5.08
CA ALA A 40 -18.13 6.42 5.33
C ALA A 40 -16.97 5.73 4.59
N THR A 41 -16.81 6.03 3.30
CA THR A 41 -15.73 5.47 2.45
C THR A 41 -14.35 5.85 2.99
N GLY A 42 -14.15 7.09 3.46
CA GLY A 42 -12.88 7.54 4.05
C GLY A 42 -12.48 6.71 5.27
N VAL A 43 -13.42 6.42 6.17
CA VAL A 43 -13.16 5.57 7.34
C VAL A 43 -12.93 4.11 6.93
N MET A 44 -13.72 3.57 5.98
CA MET A 44 -13.60 2.18 5.51
C MET A 44 -12.23 1.89 4.90
N MET A 45 -11.66 2.82 4.12
CA MET A 45 -10.32 2.65 3.52
C MET A 45 -9.23 2.44 4.58
N VAL A 46 -9.26 3.25 5.65
CA VAL A 46 -8.31 3.11 6.77
C VAL A 46 -8.53 1.80 7.52
N MET A 47 -9.80 1.40 7.72
CA MET A 47 -10.15 0.14 8.40
C MET A 47 -9.65 -1.08 7.63
N VAL A 48 -9.79 -1.13 6.31
CA VAL A 48 -9.30 -2.25 5.47
C VAL A 48 -7.79 -2.42 5.64
N MET A 49 -7.02 -1.33 5.56
CA MET A 49 -5.57 -1.37 5.76
C MET A 49 -5.18 -1.85 7.16
N SER A 50 -5.85 -1.34 8.18
CA SER A 50 -5.63 -1.74 9.58
C SER A 50 -5.98 -3.21 9.80
N LEU A 51 -7.07 -3.70 9.20
CA LEU A 51 -7.49 -5.10 9.31
C LEU A 51 -6.43 -6.05 8.75
N ILE A 52 -5.84 -5.73 7.59
CA ILE A 52 -4.77 -6.53 6.98
C ILE A 52 -3.56 -6.61 7.92
N LEU A 53 -3.13 -5.46 8.47
CA LEU A 53 -1.98 -5.39 9.35
C LEU A 53 -2.18 -6.18 10.65
N LEU A 54 -3.41 -6.26 11.15
CA LEU A 54 -3.75 -6.93 12.40
C LEU A 54 -4.08 -8.42 12.24
N THR A 55 -4.57 -8.82 11.06
CA THR A 55 -5.07 -10.18 10.84
C THR A 55 -4.02 -11.05 10.17
N PHE A 56 -3.20 -10.48 9.27
CA PHE A 56 -2.23 -11.26 8.51
C PHE A 56 -0.85 -11.24 9.17
N PRO A 57 -0.16 -12.40 9.29
CA PRO A 57 1.23 -12.47 9.73
C PRO A 57 2.14 -11.71 8.75
N ARG A 58 3.29 -11.22 9.24
CA ARG A 58 4.21 -10.35 8.48
C ARG A 58 4.57 -10.90 7.10
N GLU A 59 4.73 -12.22 7.00
CA GLU A 59 5.13 -12.94 5.78
C GLU A 59 4.05 -12.91 4.67
N SER A 60 2.78 -12.81 5.04
CA SER A 60 1.64 -12.83 4.10
C SER A 60 0.98 -11.47 3.87
N ARG A 61 1.36 -10.45 4.66
CA ARG A 61 0.84 -9.07 4.50
C ARG A 61 1.04 -8.53 3.09
N GLY A 62 2.20 -8.79 2.48
CA GLY A 62 2.50 -8.35 1.13
C GLY A 62 1.52 -8.90 0.08
N LYS A 63 1.12 -10.17 0.21
CA LYS A 63 0.12 -10.78 -0.68
C LYS A 63 -1.27 -10.16 -0.49
N ALA A 64 -1.69 -9.95 0.76
CA ALA A 64 -2.98 -9.34 1.09
C ALA A 64 -3.04 -7.87 0.61
N MET A 65 -1.97 -7.09 0.85
CA MET A 65 -1.86 -5.71 0.36
C MET A 65 -1.85 -5.65 -1.17
N GLY A 66 -1.16 -6.59 -1.83
CA GLY A 66 -1.17 -6.71 -3.29
C GLY A 66 -2.57 -6.95 -3.86
N LEU A 67 -3.38 -7.80 -3.22
CA LEU A 67 -4.77 -8.03 -3.63
C LEU A 67 -5.63 -6.77 -3.48
N VAL A 68 -5.51 -6.06 -2.36
CA VAL A 68 -6.22 -4.79 -2.13
C VAL A 68 -5.80 -3.74 -3.16
N SER A 69 -4.50 -3.61 -3.42
CA SER A 69 -3.99 -2.69 -4.44
C SER A 69 -4.51 -3.03 -5.84
N LEU A 70 -4.63 -4.31 -6.17
CA LEU A 70 -5.23 -4.77 -7.42
C LEU A 70 -6.69 -4.31 -7.52
N VAL A 71 -7.50 -4.51 -6.47
CA VAL A 71 -8.92 -4.12 -6.45
C VAL A 71 -9.05 -2.59 -6.56
N ILE A 72 -8.26 -1.83 -5.77
CA ILE A 72 -8.27 -0.37 -5.81
C ILE A 72 -7.86 0.17 -7.19
N GLY A 73 -6.88 -0.48 -7.84
CA GLY A 73 -6.45 -0.08 -9.19
C GLY A 73 -7.44 -0.49 -10.30
N PHE A 74 -8.14 -1.62 -10.13
CA PHE A 74 -9.07 -2.15 -11.12
C PHE A 74 -10.44 -1.45 -11.09
N ALA A 75 -10.90 -1.01 -9.92
CA ALA A 75 -12.21 -0.38 -9.75
C ALA A 75 -12.40 0.89 -10.60
N PRO A 76 -11.46 1.86 -10.64
CA PRO A 76 -11.56 3.01 -11.53
C PRO A 76 -11.51 2.65 -13.02
N ALA A 77 -10.90 1.51 -13.37
CA ALA A 77 -10.85 1.03 -14.74
C ALA A 77 -12.22 0.56 -15.24
N VAL A 78 -12.90 -0.22 -14.43
CA VAL A 78 -14.18 -0.88 -14.80
C VAL A 78 -15.38 0.04 -14.53
N GLY A 79 -15.26 0.92 -13.52
CA GLY A 79 -16.35 1.81 -13.07
C GLY A 79 -17.00 2.62 -14.18
N PRO A 80 -16.25 3.43 -14.96
CA PRO A 80 -16.82 4.23 -16.04
C PRO A 80 -17.48 3.39 -17.14
N SER A 81 -16.90 2.23 -17.47
CA SER A 81 -17.44 1.35 -18.51
C SER A 81 -18.77 0.73 -18.11
N LEU A 82 -18.83 0.16 -16.89
CA LEU A 82 -20.08 -0.37 -16.33
C LEU A 82 -21.09 0.74 -16.08
N GLY A 83 -20.62 1.88 -15.59
CA GLY A 83 -21.46 3.05 -15.36
C GLY A 83 -22.09 3.56 -16.64
N GLY A 84 -21.33 3.74 -17.70
CA GLY A 84 -21.83 4.15 -19.03
C GLY A 84 -22.86 3.18 -19.59
N LEU A 85 -22.56 1.87 -19.55
CA LEU A 85 -23.48 0.83 -20.02
C LEU A 85 -24.82 0.87 -19.26
N LEU A 86 -24.78 0.98 -17.94
CA LEU A 86 -25.98 1.00 -17.10
C LEU A 86 -26.78 2.28 -17.29
N VAL A 87 -26.12 3.41 -17.45
CA VAL A 87 -26.80 4.69 -17.73
C VAL A 87 -27.57 4.65 -19.05
N ASP A 88 -26.96 4.11 -20.09
CA ASP A 88 -27.60 4.00 -21.42
C ASP A 88 -28.76 2.97 -21.42
N LEU A 89 -28.64 1.85 -20.68
CA LEU A 89 -29.65 0.78 -20.70
C LEU A 89 -30.83 1.04 -19.77
N VAL A 90 -30.58 1.54 -18.56
CA VAL A 90 -31.57 1.56 -17.45
C VAL A 90 -31.66 2.93 -16.78
N GLY A 91 -30.79 3.87 -17.14
CA GLY A 91 -30.72 5.21 -16.57
C GLY A 91 -29.85 5.29 -15.31
N TRP A 92 -29.47 6.52 -14.94
CA TRP A 92 -28.51 6.78 -13.86
C TRP A 92 -28.96 6.29 -12.48
N ARG A 93 -30.27 6.23 -12.20
CA ARG A 93 -30.81 5.72 -10.93
C ARG A 93 -30.54 4.24 -10.71
N ALA A 94 -30.48 3.46 -11.77
CA ALA A 94 -30.20 2.03 -11.69
C ALA A 94 -28.79 1.73 -11.14
N LEU A 95 -27.81 2.63 -11.37
CA LEU A 95 -26.48 2.52 -10.77
C LEU A 95 -26.56 2.46 -9.24
N PHE A 96 -27.31 3.36 -8.64
CA PHE A 96 -27.49 3.39 -7.18
C PHE A 96 -28.20 2.13 -6.69
N CYS A 97 -29.27 1.68 -7.37
CA CYS A 97 -29.98 0.46 -7.00
C CYS A 97 -29.08 -0.78 -7.00
N ILE A 98 -28.22 -0.91 -8.01
CA ILE A 98 -27.26 -2.02 -8.10
C ILE A 98 -26.24 -1.97 -6.95
N VAL A 99 -25.69 -0.79 -6.65
CA VAL A 99 -24.75 -0.64 -5.53
C VAL A 99 -25.42 -0.95 -4.19
N VAL A 100 -26.69 -0.57 -3.98
CA VAL A 100 -27.46 -0.95 -2.79
C VAL A 100 -27.58 -2.48 -2.65
N ILE A 101 -27.87 -3.18 -3.74
CA ILE A 101 -27.96 -4.66 -3.72
C ILE A 101 -26.62 -5.27 -3.31
N PHE A 102 -25.50 -4.83 -3.90
CA PHE A 102 -24.17 -5.29 -3.51
C PHE A 102 -23.83 -4.95 -2.06
N SER A 103 -24.19 -3.76 -1.59
CA SER A 103 -23.98 -3.35 -0.19
C SER A 103 -24.75 -4.23 0.79
N ILE A 104 -26.00 -4.58 0.48
CA ILE A 104 -26.80 -5.52 1.28
C ILE A 104 -26.11 -6.90 1.32
N LEU A 105 -25.61 -7.42 0.20
CA LEU A 105 -24.87 -8.68 0.17
C LEU A 105 -23.61 -8.62 1.03
N ILE A 106 -22.88 -7.50 0.99
CA ILE A 106 -21.70 -7.26 1.84
C ILE A 106 -22.10 -7.24 3.32
N ILE A 107 -23.19 -6.57 3.70
CA ILE A 107 -23.72 -6.56 5.08
C ILE A 107 -24.04 -7.98 5.55
N LEU A 108 -24.79 -8.74 4.76
CA LEU A 108 -25.16 -10.13 5.09
C LEU A 108 -23.92 -11.01 5.28
N PHE A 109 -22.93 -10.87 4.41
CA PHE A 109 -21.65 -11.57 4.53
C PHE A 109 -20.86 -11.13 5.76
N ALA A 110 -20.80 -9.82 6.01
CA ALA A 110 -20.09 -9.25 7.17
C ALA A 110 -20.72 -9.66 8.50
N LEU A 111 -22.05 -9.67 8.60
CA LEU A 111 -22.78 -10.18 9.77
C LEU A 111 -22.44 -11.64 10.11
N ARG A 112 -22.18 -12.44 9.07
CA ARG A 112 -21.88 -13.87 9.24
C ARG A 112 -20.39 -14.13 9.53
N SER A 113 -19.49 -13.28 9.01
CA SER A 113 -18.05 -13.54 9.00
C SER A 113 -17.27 -12.69 10.02
N LEU A 114 -17.73 -11.48 10.35
CA LEU A 114 -17.01 -10.57 11.23
C LEU A 114 -17.36 -10.82 12.70
N LYS A 115 -16.38 -11.33 13.44
CA LYS A 115 -16.45 -11.40 14.90
C LYS A 115 -15.87 -10.12 15.50
N ASN A 116 -16.51 -9.60 16.56
CA ASN A 116 -15.98 -8.47 17.31
C ASN A 116 -14.67 -8.88 18.01
N ARG A 117 -13.57 -8.25 17.63
CA ARG A 117 -12.32 -8.30 18.42
C ARG A 117 -12.33 -7.11 19.40
N GLU A 118 -12.20 -7.41 20.67
CA GLU A 118 -11.97 -6.43 21.73
C GLU A 118 -10.47 -6.17 21.82
N GLY A 119 -10.05 -4.93 22.09
CA GLY A 119 -8.65 -4.62 22.35
C GLY A 119 -8.02 -3.51 21.51
N PHE A 120 -8.81 -2.72 20.78
CA PHE A 120 -8.25 -1.52 20.15
C PHE A 120 -8.05 -0.41 21.18
N PRO A 121 -6.85 0.21 21.23
CA PRO A 121 -6.64 1.38 22.05
C PRO A 121 -7.63 2.47 21.65
N ARG A 122 -8.32 3.04 22.64
CA ARG A 122 -9.21 4.18 22.43
C ARG A 122 -8.34 5.43 22.30
N THR A 123 -8.08 5.86 21.09
CA THR A 123 -7.52 7.19 20.82
C THR A 123 -8.64 8.21 20.77
N SER A 124 -8.47 9.35 21.44
CA SER A 124 -9.40 10.46 21.34
C SER A 124 -9.23 11.14 19.99
N ALA A 125 -10.32 11.23 19.20
CA ALA A 125 -10.30 12.01 17.96
C ALA A 125 -10.26 13.50 18.30
N ASP A 126 -9.34 14.26 17.73
CA ASP A 126 -9.32 15.71 17.86
C ASP A 126 -10.38 16.35 16.95
N VAL A 127 -11.58 16.57 17.52
CA VAL A 127 -12.73 17.15 16.80
C VAL A 127 -12.40 18.50 16.17
N ALA A 128 -11.59 19.34 16.83
CA ALA A 128 -11.20 20.64 16.27
C ALA A 128 -10.36 20.50 14.99
N SER A 129 -9.44 19.55 14.93
CA SER A 129 -8.68 19.25 13.72
C SER A 129 -9.58 18.76 12.58
N ILE A 130 -10.58 17.92 12.88
CA ILE A 130 -11.57 17.45 11.90
C ILE A 130 -12.36 18.64 11.33
N VAL A 131 -12.86 19.52 12.19
CA VAL A 131 -13.63 20.70 11.76
C VAL A 131 -12.77 21.63 10.91
N PHE A 132 -11.52 21.92 11.33
CA PHE A 132 -10.65 22.82 10.57
C PHE A 132 -10.29 22.25 9.19
N SER A 133 -9.97 20.95 9.10
CA SER A 133 -9.68 20.32 7.82
C SER A 133 -10.92 20.25 6.91
N SER A 134 -12.09 19.92 7.46
CA SER A 134 -13.34 19.81 6.70
C SER A 134 -13.79 21.16 6.13
N ILE A 135 -13.86 22.20 6.97
CA ILE A 135 -14.23 23.55 6.52
C ILE A 135 -13.18 24.08 5.55
N GLY A 136 -11.89 23.90 5.88
CA GLY A 136 -10.78 24.38 5.06
C GLY A 136 -10.80 23.80 3.66
N LEU A 137 -10.86 22.47 3.54
CA LEU A 137 -10.86 21.80 2.25
C LEU A 137 -12.16 22.03 1.48
N ALA A 138 -13.33 21.96 2.12
CA ALA A 138 -14.62 22.20 1.47
C ALA A 138 -14.71 23.61 0.88
N SER A 139 -14.33 24.64 1.66
CA SER A 139 -14.35 26.03 1.20
C SER A 139 -13.35 26.26 0.07
N LEU A 140 -12.14 25.71 0.18
CA LEU A 140 -11.10 25.85 -0.85
C LEU A 140 -11.52 25.20 -2.16
N LEU A 141 -12.01 23.95 -2.11
CA LEU A 141 -12.41 23.19 -3.30
C LEU A 141 -13.66 23.78 -3.96
N TYR A 142 -14.65 24.20 -3.18
CA TYR A 142 -15.86 24.82 -3.70
C TYR A 142 -15.55 26.18 -4.36
N GLY A 143 -14.76 27.03 -3.67
CA GLY A 143 -14.33 28.31 -4.23
C GLY A 143 -13.58 28.15 -5.54
N LEU A 144 -12.65 27.18 -5.62
CA LEU A 144 -11.88 26.91 -6.83
C LEU A 144 -12.74 26.32 -7.96
N SER A 145 -13.61 25.37 -7.65
CA SER A 145 -14.49 24.72 -8.65
C SER A 145 -15.51 25.68 -9.25
N SER A 146 -16.03 26.62 -8.45
CA SER A 146 -17.04 27.57 -8.88
C SER A 146 -16.46 28.86 -9.48
N PHE A 147 -15.14 29.08 -9.37
CA PHE A 147 -14.48 30.33 -9.75
C PHE A 147 -14.74 30.75 -11.20
N ALA A 148 -14.69 29.79 -12.14
CA ALA A 148 -14.81 30.08 -13.57
C ALA A 148 -16.26 30.14 -14.08
N SER A 149 -17.23 29.62 -13.29
CA SER A 149 -18.64 29.52 -13.69
C SER A 149 -19.60 30.39 -12.87
N SER A 150 -19.10 31.11 -11.86
CA SER A 150 -19.91 31.90 -10.95
C SER A 150 -19.95 33.38 -11.35
N ASP A 151 -21.14 33.97 -11.34
CA ASP A 151 -21.30 35.43 -11.47
C ASP A 151 -20.76 36.18 -10.22
N HIS A 152 -20.50 35.47 -9.12
CA HIS A 152 -20.02 36.02 -7.85
C HIS A 152 -18.55 35.61 -7.57
N VAL A 153 -17.63 36.08 -8.40
CA VAL A 153 -16.19 35.81 -8.27
C VAL A 153 -15.64 36.20 -6.89
N GLU A 154 -16.13 37.30 -6.32
CA GLU A 154 -15.72 37.78 -4.99
C GLU A 154 -16.03 36.76 -3.88
N LEU A 155 -17.19 36.10 -3.95
CA LEU A 155 -17.55 35.03 -3.00
C LEU A 155 -16.65 33.83 -3.16
N CYS A 156 -16.31 33.43 -4.38
CA CYS A 156 -15.39 32.32 -4.64
C CYS A 156 -13.99 32.61 -4.07
N VAL A 157 -13.49 33.83 -4.28
CA VAL A 157 -12.19 34.28 -3.71
C VAL A 157 -12.24 34.29 -2.18
N ALA A 158 -13.33 34.82 -1.59
CA ALA A 158 -13.51 34.82 -0.14
C ALA A 158 -13.50 33.39 0.44
N LEU A 159 -14.20 32.44 -0.21
CA LEU A 159 -14.20 31.04 0.19
C LEU A 159 -12.82 30.39 0.06
N MET A 160 -12.06 30.70 -1.00
CA MET A 160 -10.68 30.22 -1.15
C MET A 160 -9.77 30.75 -0.03
N VAL A 161 -9.90 32.04 0.34
CA VAL A 161 -9.13 32.63 1.45
C VAL A 161 -9.51 31.97 2.78
N VAL A 162 -10.81 31.80 3.06
CA VAL A 162 -11.30 31.07 4.24
C VAL A 162 -10.72 29.67 4.25
N GLY A 163 -10.76 28.95 3.12
CA GLY A 163 -10.22 27.62 2.97
C GLY A 163 -8.73 27.55 3.33
N VAL A 164 -7.92 28.45 2.78
CA VAL A 164 -6.47 28.53 3.08
C VAL A 164 -6.23 28.81 4.57
N VAL A 165 -6.97 29.72 5.19
CA VAL A 165 -6.84 30.05 6.62
C VAL A 165 -7.14 28.84 7.48
N PHE A 166 -8.24 28.12 7.22
CA PHE A 166 -8.62 26.93 8.00
C PHE A 166 -7.64 25.76 7.81
N VAL A 167 -7.13 25.56 6.59
CA VAL A 167 -6.07 24.56 6.35
C VAL A 167 -4.78 24.95 7.09
N ALA A 168 -4.41 26.24 7.12
CA ALA A 168 -3.25 26.70 7.87
C ALA A 168 -3.44 26.51 9.39
N LEU A 169 -4.64 26.77 9.92
CA LEU A 169 -4.99 26.50 11.32
C LEU A 169 -4.91 25.00 11.64
N PHE A 170 -5.42 24.13 10.74
CA PHE A 170 -5.27 22.67 10.86
C PHE A 170 -3.80 22.27 10.95
N VAL A 171 -2.97 22.70 9.98
CA VAL A 171 -1.54 22.38 9.94
C VAL A 171 -0.83 22.87 11.22
N ARG A 172 -1.10 24.12 11.65
CA ARG A 172 -0.52 24.68 12.88
C ARG A 172 -0.93 23.87 14.11
N ARG A 173 -2.18 23.38 14.15
CA ARG A 173 -2.67 22.54 15.25
C ARG A 173 -1.97 21.20 15.28
N GLN A 174 -1.76 20.54 14.11
CA GLN A 174 -1.05 19.26 14.05
C GLN A 174 0.39 19.34 14.62
N PHE A 175 1.07 20.47 14.48
CA PHE A 175 2.40 20.67 15.07
C PHE A 175 2.38 20.90 16.59
N LYS A 176 1.21 21.19 17.19
CA LYS A 176 1.07 21.48 18.62
C LYS A 176 0.52 20.33 19.45
N LEU A 177 -0.04 19.32 18.81
CA LEU A 177 -0.61 18.16 19.47
C LEU A 177 0.47 17.13 19.78
N ASP A 178 0.42 16.52 20.98
CA ASP A 178 1.31 15.43 21.37
C ASP A 178 1.00 14.16 20.54
N GLU A 179 -0.27 13.91 20.25
CA GLU A 179 -0.73 12.83 19.36
C GLU A 179 -1.46 13.41 18.14
N PRO A 180 -0.73 13.91 17.12
CA PRO A 180 -1.34 14.49 15.95
C PRO A 180 -2.01 13.43 15.06
N MET A 181 -3.12 13.78 14.42
CA MET A 181 -3.78 12.91 13.43
C MET A 181 -2.85 12.62 12.23
N LEU A 182 -2.08 13.63 11.81
CA LEU A 182 -1.07 13.51 10.76
C LEU A 182 0.28 14.00 11.29
N ARG A 183 1.26 13.12 11.39
CA ARG A 183 2.64 13.53 11.72
C ARG A 183 3.30 14.19 10.52
N LEU A 184 3.18 15.52 10.45
CA LEU A 184 3.74 16.32 9.37
C LEU A 184 5.29 16.36 9.38
N GLU A 185 5.93 15.78 10.40
CA GLU A 185 7.38 15.61 10.47
C GLU A 185 7.95 14.83 9.28
N VAL A 186 7.15 13.92 8.70
CA VAL A 186 7.51 13.19 7.47
C VAL A 186 7.89 14.12 6.32
N LEU A 187 7.34 15.33 6.28
CA LEU A 187 7.65 16.35 5.28
C LEU A 187 9.04 17.00 5.45
N ARG A 188 9.74 16.75 6.56
CA ARG A 188 11.13 17.19 6.73
C ARG A 188 12.07 16.50 5.75
N SER A 189 11.80 15.23 5.40
CA SER A 189 12.56 14.52 4.37
C SER A 189 12.35 15.19 3.00
N ARG A 190 13.42 15.69 2.39
CA ARG A 190 13.37 16.31 1.06
C ARG A 190 12.89 15.33 0.00
N ARG A 191 13.28 14.06 0.10
CA ARG A 191 12.89 13.00 -0.84
C ARG A 191 11.40 12.69 -0.71
N TYR A 192 10.92 12.48 0.52
CA TYR A 192 9.50 12.24 0.78
C TYR A 192 8.65 13.43 0.32
N ARG A 193 9.03 14.66 0.64
CA ARG A 193 8.32 15.87 0.21
C ARG A 193 8.23 15.99 -1.32
N THR A 194 9.30 15.66 -2.05
CA THR A 194 9.26 15.63 -3.52
C THR A 194 8.32 14.56 -4.03
N ALA A 195 8.40 13.34 -3.51
CA ALA A 195 7.50 12.26 -3.88
C ALA A 195 6.03 12.60 -3.59
N PHE A 196 5.76 13.15 -2.43
CA PHE A 196 4.46 13.60 -1.96
C PHE A 196 3.81 14.62 -2.91
N ILE A 197 4.54 15.66 -3.33
CA ILE A 197 4.05 16.67 -4.27
C ILE A 197 3.81 16.04 -5.64
N VAL A 198 4.76 15.25 -6.14
CA VAL A 198 4.62 14.63 -7.46
C VAL A 198 3.44 13.65 -7.47
N CYS A 199 3.28 12.81 -6.46
CA CYS A 199 2.15 11.88 -6.37
C CYS A 199 0.80 12.60 -6.32
N ALA A 200 0.71 13.72 -5.59
CA ALA A 200 -0.50 14.55 -5.56
C ALA A 200 -0.84 15.12 -6.96
N ILE A 201 0.15 15.59 -7.68
CA ILE A 201 -0.03 16.11 -9.05
C ILE A 201 -0.42 14.98 -10.03
N LEU A 202 0.23 13.82 -9.94
CA LEU A 202 -0.13 12.66 -10.76
C LEU A 202 -1.58 12.22 -10.51
N GLN A 203 -2.01 12.25 -9.26
CA GLN A 203 -3.39 11.92 -8.89
C GLN A 203 -4.37 12.98 -9.40
N ALA A 204 -3.99 14.26 -9.37
CA ALA A 204 -4.77 15.35 -9.95
C ALA A 204 -5.00 15.15 -11.46
N ILE A 205 -3.96 14.79 -12.20
CA ILE A 205 -4.05 14.48 -13.63
C ILE A 205 -4.94 13.25 -13.85
N LEU A 206 -4.72 12.17 -13.11
CA LEU A 206 -5.45 10.91 -13.28
C LEU A 206 -6.96 11.09 -13.10
N ILE A 207 -7.38 11.72 -12.00
CA ILE A 207 -8.80 11.92 -11.72
C ILE A 207 -9.40 12.99 -12.62
N GLY A 208 -8.65 14.06 -12.92
CA GLY A 208 -9.08 15.05 -13.88
C GLY A 208 -9.35 14.47 -15.27
N LEU A 209 -8.46 13.60 -15.77
CA LEU A 209 -8.65 12.87 -17.03
C LEU A 209 -9.85 11.92 -16.97
N SER A 210 -10.11 11.27 -15.84
CA SER A 210 -11.27 10.38 -15.71
C SER A 210 -12.61 11.11 -15.84
N VAL A 211 -12.62 12.43 -15.64
CA VAL A 211 -13.81 13.29 -15.82
C VAL A 211 -13.85 13.88 -17.23
N ILE A 212 -12.75 14.49 -17.70
CA ILE A 212 -12.72 15.23 -18.95
C ILE A 212 -12.82 14.34 -20.20
N MET A 213 -12.20 13.14 -20.15
CA MET A 213 -12.17 12.23 -21.31
C MET A 213 -13.55 11.71 -21.70
N PRO A 214 -14.39 11.20 -20.79
CA PRO A 214 -15.76 10.82 -21.15
C PRO A 214 -16.58 11.99 -21.68
N LEU A 215 -16.42 13.19 -21.10
CA LEU A 215 -17.13 14.39 -21.57
C LEU A 215 -16.71 14.80 -22.97
N TYR A 216 -15.41 14.75 -23.29
CA TYR A 216 -14.92 15.01 -24.64
C TYR A 216 -15.49 14.01 -25.66
N ILE A 217 -15.47 12.71 -25.34
CA ILE A 217 -15.97 11.65 -26.22
C ILE A 217 -17.48 11.78 -26.45
N GLN A 218 -18.25 12.17 -25.42
CA GLN A 218 -19.70 12.32 -25.53
C GLN A 218 -20.10 13.64 -26.21
N ASN A 219 -19.53 14.76 -25.77
CA ASN A 219 -19.98 16.09 -26.20
C ASN A 219 -19.37 16.56 -27.51
N ILE A 220 -18.15 16.13 -27.85
CA ILE A 220 -17.47 16.54 -29.09
C ILE A 220 -17.60 15.46 -30.18
N LEU A 221 -17.25 14.21 -29.83
CA LEU A 221 -17.29 13.11 -30.79
C LEU A 221 -18.69 12.50 -30.95
N GLY A 222 -19.66 12.87 -30.10
CA GLY A 222 -21.07 12.45 -30.22
C GLY A 222 -21.33 10.97 -29.87
N TYR A 223 -20.43 10.29 -29.21
CA TYR A 223 -20.62 8.89 -28.81
C TYR A 223 -21.43 8.75 -27.52
N SER A 224 -22.07 7.58 -27.33
CA SER A 224 -22.84 7.28 -26.14
C SER A 224 -21.96 7.14 -24.88
N ALA A 225 -22.59 7.18 -23.70
CA ALA A 225 -21.91 6.96 -22.42
C ALA A 225 -21.25 5.58 -22.35
N THR A 226 -21.86 4.55 -22.93
CA THR A 226 -21.29 3.19 -23.06
C THR A 226 -19.97 3.21 -23.83
N ILE A 227 -19.96 3.84 -25.01
CA ILE A 227 -18.77 3.88 -25.86
C ILE A 227 -17.67 4.70 -25.18
N SER A 228 -17.99 5.81 -24.53
CA SER A 228 -17.01 6.62 -23.81
C SER A 228 -16.39 5.85 -22.62
N GLY A 229 -17.18 5.09 -21.88
CA GLY A 229 -16.69 4.21 -20.84
C GLY A 229 -15.78 3.10 -21.38
N LEU A 230 -16.18 2.43 -22.46
CA LEU A 230 -15.38 1.39 -23.12
C LEU A 230 -14.08 1.96 -23.72
N ALA A 231 -14.10 3.18 -24.23
CA ALA A 231 -12.92 3.85 -24.78
C ALA A 231 -11.87 4.18 -23.72
N THR A 232 -12.27 4.45 -22.48
CA THR A 232 -11.33 4.71 -21.36
C THR A 232 -10.81 3.44 -20.71
N LEU A 233 -11.50 2.30 -20.83
CA LEU A 233 -11.16 1.03 -20.19
C LEU A 233 -9.75 0.51 -20.56
N PRO A 234 -9.31 0.49 -21.84
CA PRO A 234 -7.98 0.00 -22.18
C PRO A 234 -6.86 0.78 -21.50
N GLY A 235 -7.01 2.11 -21.37
CA GLY A 235 -6.05 2.97 -20.67
C GLY A 235 -5.94 2.63 -19.19
N ALA A 236 -7.07 2.45 -18.51
CA ALA A 236 -7.10 2.11 -17.10
C ALA A 236 -6.54 0.70 -16.83
N LEU A 237 -6.85 -0.28 -17.69
CA LEU A 237 -6.27 -1.64 -17.60
C LEU A 237 -4.75 -1.61 -17.82
N LEU A 238 -4.29 -0.92 -18.87
CA LEU A 238 -2.85 -0.78 -19.12
C LEU A 238 -2.15 -0.13 -17.93
N GLY A 239 -2.75 0.91 -17.34
CA GLY A 239 -2.24 1.56 -16.12
C GLY A 239 -2.10 0.60 -14.95
N ALA A 240 -3.12 -0.20 -14.67
CA ALA A 240 -3.10 -1.17 -13.57
C ALA A 240 -1.94 -2.20 -13.73
N PHE A 241 -1.76 -2.74 -14.93
CA PHE A 241 -0.66 -3.66 -15.21
C PHE A 241 0.71 -2.94 -15.20
N ALA A 242 0.79 -1.76 -15.81
CA ALA A 242 2.02 -0.98 -15.89
C ALA A 242 2.58 -0.63 -14.51
N GLY A 243 1.72 -0.29 -13.54
CA GLY A 243 2.12 -0.05 -12.16
C GLY A 243 2.77 -1.27 -11.48
N LEU A 244 2.23 -2.48 -11.72
CA LEU A 244 2.80 -3.73 -11.20
C LEU A 244 4.19 -4.02 -11.77
N PHE A 245 4.37 -3.82 -13.07
CA PHE A 245 5.67 -4.00 -13.73
C PHE A 245 6.68 -2.92 -13.32
N ALA A 246 6.23 -1.68 -13.17
CA ALA A 246 7.07 -0.56 -12.74
C ALA A 246 7.70 -0.80 -11.37
N GLY A 247 6.98 -1.39 -10.42
CA GLY A 247 7.53 -1.79 -9.12
C GLY A 247 8.68 -2.78 -9.25
N ARG A 248 8.54 -3.81 -10.10
CA ARG A 248 9.61 -4.80 -10.35
C ARG A 248 10.85 -4.21 -11.02
N ILE A 249 10.64 -3.27 -11.95
CA ILE A 249 11.74 -2.57 -12.63
C ILE A 249 12.44 -1.62 -11.66
N PHE A 250 11.69 -0.95 -10.80
CA PHE A 250 12.21 -0.11 -9.74
C PHE A 250 13.15 -0.87 -8.80
N ASP A 251 12.76 -2.08 -8.37
CA ASP A 251 13.57 -2.92 -7.48
C ASP A 251 14.93 -3.31 -8.09
N LYS A 252 14.98 -3.44 -9.44
CA LYS A 252 16.22 -3.83 -10.16
C LYS A 252 17.09 -2.64 -10.57
N HIS A 253 16.50 -1.54 -11.02
CA HIS A 253 17.20 -0.44 -11.70
C HIS A 253 17.15 0.88 -10.92
N GLY A 254 16.43 0.93 -9.79
CA GLY A 254 16.23 2.13 -8.99
C GLY A 254 15.18 3.09 -9.59
N VAL A 255 14.95 4.21 -8.86
CA VAL A 255 13.86 5.14 -9.18
C VAL A 255 14.10 5.96 -10.45
N ARG A 256 15.35 6.39 -10.70
CA ARG A 256 15.65 7.41 -11.73
C ARG A 256 15.31 6.96 -13.15
N GLY A 257 15.73 5.75 -13.53
CA GLY A 257 15.49 5.23 -14.88
C GLY A 257 13.99 5.06 -15.17
N VAL A 258 13.28 4.44 -14.23
CA VAL A 258 11.83 4.19 -14.37
C VAL A 258 11.04 5.50 -14.39
N SER A 259 11.40 6.45 -13.50
CA SER A 259 10.69 7.73 -13.43
C SER A 259 10.98 8.62 -14.64
N LEU A 260 12.19 8.63 -15.18
CA LEU A 260 12.49 9.37 -16.42
C LEU A 260 11.74 8.77 -17.62
N GLY A 261 11.75 7.45 -17.78
CA GLY A 261 10.96 6.79 -18.83
C GLY A 261 9.46 7.06 -18.68
N GLY A 262 8.93 6.93 -17.46
CA GLY A 262 7.52 7.19 -17.19
C GLY A 262 7.12 8.64 -17.47
N VAL A 263 7.91 9.64 -17.04
CA VAL A 263 7.55 11.06 -17.23
C VAL A 263 7.68 11.51 -18.67
N THR A 264 8.66 10.99 -19.43
CA THR A 264 8.74 11.27 -20.87
C THR A 264 7.57 10.67 -21.63
N THR A 265 7.15 9.44 -21.28
CA THR A 265 5.95 8.80 -21.84
C THR A 265 4.67 9.57 -21.48
N LEU A 266 4.56 10.06 -20.23
CA LEU A 266 3.45 10.92 -19.80
C LEU A 266 3.38 12.20 -20.65
N PHE A 267 4.50 12.87 -20.82
CA PHE A 267 4.58 14.11 -21.60
C PHE A 267 4.19 13.90 -23.06
N ILE A 268 4.65 12.79 -23.67
CA ILE A 268 4.27 12.40 -25.04
C ILE A 268 2.77 12.13 -25.13
N GLY A 269 2.19 11.40 -24.16
CA GLY A 269 0.76 11.14 -24.12
C GLY A 269 -0.08 12.42 -23.99
N CYS A 270 0.38 13.37 -23.15
CA CYS A 270 -0.27 14.69 -23.00
C CYS A 270 -0.16 15.54 -24.26
N ILE A 271 0.96 15.48 -25.00
CA ILE A 271 1.06 16.10 -26.33
C ILE A 271 0.03 15.49 -27.28
N GLY A 272 -0.09 14.15 -27.30
CA GLY A 272 -1.09 13.47 -28.12
C GLY A 272 -2.53 13.92 -27.82
N MET A 273 -2.85 14.17 -26.55
CA MET A 273 -4.16 14.70 -26.14
C MET A 273 -4.34 16.18 -26.52
N PHE A 274 -3.28 16.98 -26.44
CA PHE A 274 -3.33 18.39 -26.85
C PHE A 274 -3.55 18.54 -28.37
N LEU A 275 -3.14 17.56 -29.16
CA LEU A 275 -3.32 17.53 -30.61
C LEU A 275 -4.71 17.02 -31.03
N TYR A 276 -5.64 16.78 -30.10
CA TYR A 276 -7.02 16.44 -30.49
C TYR A 276 -7.72 17.59 -31.19
N ASP A 277 -8.54 17.21 -32.17
CA ASP A 277 -9.37 18.12 -32.96
C ASP A 277 -10.83 17.63 -32.91
N ILE A 278 -11.77 18.46 -33.40
CA ILE A 278 -13.19 18.13 -33.46
C ILE A 278 -13.44 16.84 -34.24
N ASP A 279 -12.64 16.59 -35.29
CA ASP A 279 -12.73 15.43 -36.18
C ASP A 279 -11.80 14.27 -35.75
N SER A 280 -11.23 14.32 -34.54
CA SER A 280 -10.32 13.27 -34.06
C SER A 280 -10.99 11.90 -34.05
N THR A 281 -10.29 10.88 -34.57
CA THR A 281 -10.81 9.52 -34.55
C THR A 281 -10.82 8.95 -33.14
N LEU A 282 -11.84 8.20 -32.77
CA LEU A 282 -11.96 7.55 -31.45
C LEU A 282 -10.73 6.68 -31.11
N VAL A 283 -10.14 6.03 -32.13
CA VAL A 283 -8.94 5.20 -31.98
C VAL A 283 -7.74 6.03 -31.49
N LEU A 284 -7.54 7.23 -32.04
CA LEU A 284 -6.46 8.14 -31.61
C LEU A 284 -6.66 8.54 -30.14
N VAL A 285 -7.91 8.84 -29.75
CA VAL A 285 -8.27 9.20 -28.38
C VAL A 285 -7.99 8.05 -27.40
N ILE A 286 -8.37 6.83 -27.77
CA ILE A 286 -8.08 5.62 -26.98
C ILE A 286 -6.57 5.43 -26.80
N LEU A 287 -5.79 5.52 -27.89
CA LEU A 287 -4.33 5.30 -27.85
C LEU A 287 -3.61 6.33 -26.98
N ALA A 288 -3.91 7.61 -27.13
CA ALA A 288 -3.29 8.66 -26.31
C ALA A 288 -3.69 8.52 -24.84
N ASN A 289 -4.95 8.17 -24.55
CA ASN A 289 -5.40 7.89 -23.19
C ASN A 289 -4.68 6.67 -22.59
N MET A 290 -4.47 5.60 -23.36
CA MET A 290 -3.71 4.41 -22.92
C MET A 290 -2.27 4.77 -22.55
N VAL A 291 -1.59 5.54 -23.38
CA VAL A 291 -0.20 5.99 -23.14
C VAL A 291 -0.14 6.82 -21.87
N THR A 292 -1.06 7.77 -21.71
CA THR A 292 -1.09 8.67 -20.54
C THR A 292 -1.41 7.93 -19.25
N CYS A 293 -2.44 7.10 -19.21
CA CYS A 293 -2.80 6.32 -18.03
C CYS A 293 -1.71 5.31 -17.65
N GLY A 294 -1.11 4.64 -18.64
CA GLY A 294 0.04 3.75 -18.41
C GLY A 294 1.22 4.48 -17.78
N ALA A 295 1.58 5.64 -18.33
CA ALA A 295 2.67 6.46 -17.85
C ALA A 295 2.44 7.00 -16.42
N LEU A 296 1.22 7.42 -16.11
CA LEU A 296 0.85 7.87 -14.75
C LEU A 296 1.13 6.79 -13.70
N GLN A 297 0.76 5.55 -13.97
CA GLN A 297 0.96 4.44 -13.03
C GLN A 297 2.41 3.96 -12.97
N ILE A 298 3.15 4.01 -14.09
CA ILE A 298 4.60 3.77 -14.13
C ILE A 298 5.34 4.78 -13.25
N LEU A 299 4.86 6.02 -13.17
CA LEU A 299 5.45 7.05 -12.33
C LEU A 299 5.04 6.93 -10.87
N PHE A 300 3.74 6.76 -10.62
CA PHE A 300 3.16 6.83 -9.28
C PHE A 300 3.78 5.81 -8.33
N THR A 301 3.83 4.54 -8.72
CA THR A 301 4.30 3.45 -7.86
C THR A 301 5.77 3.61 -7.44
N PRO A 302 6.75 3.80 -8.34
CA PRO A 302 8.15 3.97 -7.95
C PRO A 302 8.42 5.25 -7.15
N ILE A 303 7.78 6.37 -7.51
CA ILE A 303 7.99 7.65 -6.81
C ILE A 303 7.43 7.58 -5.38
N ASN A 304 6.23 7.01 -5.20
CA ASN A 304 5.65 6.81 -3.87
C ASN A 304 6.55 5.91 -3.02
N THR A 305 6.97 4.76 -3.54
CA THR A 305 7.88 3.84 -2.84
C THR A 305 9.21 4.49 -2.50
N TRP A 306 9.81 5.25 -3.42
CA TRP A 306 11.05 5.98 -3.19
C TRP A 306 10.92 7.03 -2.07
N GLY A 307 9.79 7.74 -2.03
CA GLY A 307 9.50 8.71 -0.98
C GLY A 307 9.38 8.05 0.38
N VAL A 308 8.55 7.01 0.49
CA VAL A 308 8.31 6.29 1.75
C VAL A 308 9.56 5.59 2.26
N ASN A 309 10.36 4.97 1.38
CA ASN A 309 11.62 4.31 1.74
C ASN A 309 12.71 5.29 2.21
N SER A 310 12.50 6.60 2.10
CA SER A 310 13.43 7.62 2.62
C SER A 310 13.17 8.00 4.08
N LEU A 311 12.22 7.35 4.74
CA LEU A 311 11.80 7.61 6.10
C LEU A 311 12.12 6.41 7.02
N ASP A 312 12.28 6.71 8.31
CA ASP A 312 12.45 5.70 9.34
C ASP A 312 11.19 4.83 9.47
N ASN A 313 11.37 3.56 9.86
CA ASN A 313 10.29 2.57 9.93
C ASN A 313 9.11 3.03 10.81
N GLU A 314 9.36 3.81 11.86
CA GLU A 314 8.33 4.35 12.75
C GLU A 314 7.40 5.36 12.06
N LEU A 315 7.92 6.07 11.07
CA LEU A 315 7.21 7.11 10.33
C LEU A 315 6.45 6.58 9.11
N VAL A 316 6.72 5.35 8.67
CA VAL A 316 6.14 4.78 7.43
C VAL A 316 4.61 4.74 7.46
N GLN A 317 4.01 4.38 8.58
CA GLN A 317 2.53 4.34 8.70
C GLN A 317 1.92 5.74 8.60
N HIS A 318 2.54 6.73 9.27
CA HIS A 318 2.11 8.14 9.20
C HIS A 318 2.33 8.73 7.81
N ALA A 319 3.42 8.38 7.15
CA ALA A 319 3.70 8.75 5.77
C ALA A 319 2.62 8.24 4.81
N THR A 320 2.22 6.98 4.94
CA THR A 320 1.17 6.38 4.12
C THR A 320 -0.17 7.11 4.31
N ALA A 321 -0.56 7.38 5.57
CA ALA A 321 -1.77 8.13 5.88
C ALA A 321 -1.73 9.55 5.28
N THR A 322 -0.61 10.25 5.45
CA THR A 322 -0.41 11.61 4.92
C THR A 322 -0.44 11.62 3.39
N THR A 323 0.22 10.65 2.74
CA THR A 323 0.19 10.51 1.27
C THR A 323 -1.21 10.26 0.75
N ASN A 324 -1.96 9.35 1.37
CA ASN A 324 -3.34 9.06 0.97
C ASN A 324 -4.24 10.29 1.09
N THR A 325 -4.16 11.04 2.19
CA THR A 325 -4.92 12.28 2.39
C THR A 325 -4.61 13.29 1.27
N VAL A 326 -3.34 13.51 0.97
CA VAL A 326 -2.95 14.49 -0.05
C VAL A 326 -3.25 14.02 -1.46
N ASN A 327 -3.21 12.73 -1.73
CA ASN A 327 -3.67 12.18 -3.00
C ASN A 327 -5.16 12.48 -3.24
N GLN A 328 -6.01 12.38 -2.21
CA GLN A 328 -7.43 12.74 -2.31
C GLN A 328 -7.64 14.24 -2.50
N VAL A 329 -6.88 15.07 -1.77
CA VAL A 329 -6.88 16.53 -1.97
C VAL A 329 -6.39 16.88 -3.38
N GLY A 330 -5.30 16.26 -3.83
CA GLY A 330 -4.76 16.43 -5.18
C GLY A 330 -5.77 16.04 -6.27
N ALA A 331 -6.46 14.91 -6.10
CA ALA A 331 -7.52 14.46 -6.99
C ALA A 331 -8.65 15.49 -7.12
N SER A 332 -9.13 16.01 -5.98
CA SER A 332 -10.21 17.00 -5.94
C SER A 332 -9.78 18.35 -6.53
N LEU A 333 -8.57 18.83 -6.18
CA LEU A 333 -7.99 20.05 -6.75
C LEU A 333 -7.78 19.90 -8.27
N GLY A 334 -7.27 18.73 -8.70
CA GLY A 334 -7.05 18.46 -10.12
C GLY A 334 -8.33 18.53 -10.94
N THR A 335 -9.40 17.89 -10.46
CA THR A 335 -10.71 17.95 -11.10
C THR A 335 -11.23 19.39 -11.16
N ALA A 336 -11.17 20.13 -10.04
CA ALA A 336 -11.63 21.51 -9.98
C ALA A 336 -10.83 22.41 -10.94
N LEU A 337 -9.50 22.30 -10.98
CA LEU A 337 -8.63 23.05 -11.88
C LEU A 337 -8.95 22.75 -13.35
N ILE A 338 -9.00 21.47 -13.73
CA ILE A 338 -9.25 21.06 -15.11
C ILE A 338 -10.63 21.55 -15.60
N MET A 339 -11.66 21.44 -14.75
CA MET A 339 -12.99 21.95 -15.08
C MET A 339 -13.03 23.48 -15.15
N SER A 340 -12.28 24.18 -14.29
CA SER A 340 -12.15 25.63 -14.34
C SER A 340 -11.47 26.11 -15.63
N PHE A 341 -10.41 25.41 -16.07
CA PHE A 341 -9.78 25.69 -17.36
C PHE A 341 -10.72 25.40 -18.54
N SER A 342 -11.55 24.35 -18.44
CA SER A 342 -12.59 24.09 -19.43
C SER A 342 -13.59 25.24 -19.52
N ALA A 343 -14.12 25.69 -18.39
CA ALA A 343 -15.06 26.80 -18.35
C ALA A 343 -14.44 28.12 -18.87
N LEU A 344 -13.19 28.40 -18.45
CA LEU A 344 -12.46 29.58 -18.91
C LEU A 344 -12.20 29.51 -20.44
N GLY A 345 -11.78 28.35 -20.95
CA GLY A 345 -11.57 28.18 -22.38
C GLY A 345 -12.87 28.38 -23.19
N THR A 346 -14.01 27.86 -22.69
CA THR A 346 -15.31 28.08 -23.32
C THR A 346 -15.71 29.57 -23.33
N SER A 347 -15.45 30.30 -22.24
CA SER A 347 -15.76 31.75 -22.14
C SER A 347 -14.87 32.63 -23.01
N MET A 348 -13.65 32.17 -23.33
CA MET A 348 -12.67 32.85 -24.19
C MET A 348 -12.73 32.37 -25.65
N ALA A 349 -13.64 31.45 -25.96
CA ALA A 349 -13.75 30.91 -27.31
C ALA A 349 -14.18 32.01 -28.28
N PRO A 350 -13.65 32.01 -29.55
CA PRO A 350 -14.11 32.89 -30.59
C PRO A 350 -15.62 32.70 -30.89
N GLU A 351 -16.24 33.70 -31.52
CA GLU A 351 -17.61 33.54 -32.00
C GLU A 351 -17.67 32.36 -32.99
N GLY A 352 -18.52 31.37 -32.65
CA GLY A 352 -18.64 30.14 -33.41
C GLY A 352 -19.81 29.30 -32.94
N THR A 353 -19.90 28.07 -33.41
CA THR A 353 -20.93 27.12 -32.99
C THR A 353 -20.74 26.71 -31.54
N ALA A 354 -21.84 26.30 -30.84
CA ALA A 354 -21.76 25.80 -29.47
C ALA A 354 -20.79 24.60 -29.33
N LEU A 355 -20.64 23.80 -30.40
CA LEU A 355 -19.69 22.68 -30.46
C LEU A 355 -18.23 23.18 -30.41
N GLU A 356 -17.92 24.19 -31.26
CA GLU A 356 -16.58 24.78 -31.30
C GLU A 356 -16.21 25.45 -29.98
N GLN A 357 -17.12 26.16 -29.34
CA GLN A 357 -16.90 26.77 -28.04
C GLN A 357 -16.64 25.70 -26.95
N THR A 358 -17.40 24.61 -26.94
CA THR A 358 -17.22 23.49 -26.02
C THR A 358 -15.87 22.78 -26.27
N PHE A 359 -15.52 22.57 -27.52
CA PHE A 359 -14.20 22.02 -27.92
C PHE A 359 -13.05 22.89 -27.41
N TYR A 360 -13.15 24.21 -27.57
CA TYR A 360 -12.15 25.16 -27.06
C TYR A 360 -11.94 25.01 -25.55
N GLY A 361 -13.02 24.82 -24.80
CA GLY A 361 -12.97 24.54 -23.37
C GLY A 361 -12.15 23.28 -23.05
N TYR A 362 -12.42 22.16 -23.71
CA TYR A 362 -11.67 20.93 -23.51
C TYR A 362 -10.21 21.05 -23.93
N HIS A 363 -9.94 21.76 -25.03
CA HIS A 363 -8.59 22.00 -25.52
C HIS A 363 -7.74 22.78 -24.49
N TRP A 364 -8.32 23.79 -23.82
CA TRP A 364 -7.68 24.50 -22.71
C TRP A 364 -7.38 23.57 -21.53
N SER A 365 -8.27 22.63 -21.24
CA SER A 365 -8.02 21.62 -20.20
C SER A 365 -6.86 20.68 -20.55
N PHE A 366 -6.76 20.23 -21.81
CA PHE A 366 -5.62 19.43 -22.26
C PHE A 366 -4.33 20.23 -22.27
N ALA A 367 -4.36 21.52 -22.62
CA ALA A 367 -3.22 22.43 -22.51
C ALA A 367 -2.75 22.57 -21.06
N ALA A 368 -3.68 22.74 -20.10
CA ALA A 368 -3.34 22.80 -18.68
C ALA A 368 -2.69 21.50 -18.20
N ILE A 369 -3.22 20.34 -18.59
CA ILE A 369 -2.64 19.03 -18.27
C ILE A 369 -1.22 18.90 -18.86
N LEU A 370 -1.00 19.35 -20.09
CA LEU A 370 0.32 19.34 -20.73
C LEU A 370 1.32 20.21 -19.96
N VAL A 371 0.92 21.41 -19.55
CA VAL A 371 1.76 22.30 -18.72
C VAL A 371 2.09 21.65 -17.38
N ILE A 372 1.11 21.06 -16.72
CA ILE A 372 1.32 20.33 -15.46
C ILE A 372 2.27 19.15 -15.68
N ALA A 373 2.11 18.38 -16.75
CA ALA A 373 3.03 17.29 -17.10
C ALA A 373 4.46 17.78 -17.38
N ALA A 374 4.63 18.95 -18.00
CA ALA A 374 5.94 19.59 -18.17
C ALA A 374 6.58 19.98 -16.84
N ILE A 375 5.80 20.49 -15.89
CA ILE A 375 6.27 20.79 -14.52
C ILE A 375 6.71 19.49 -13.82
N VAL A 376 5.91 18.41 -13.92
CA VAL A 376 6.29 17.10 -13.36
C VAL A 376 7.58 16.59 -14.00
N LEU A 377 7.74 16.72 -15.32
CA LEU A 377 8.97 16.36 -16.04
C LEU A 377 10.17 17.11 -15.47
N LEU A 378 10.05 18.42 -15.31
CA LEU A 378 11.12 19.25 -14.74
C LEU A 378 11.46 18.82 -13.30
N VAL A 379 10.45 18.60 -12.45
CA VAL A 379 10.65 18.19 -11.06
C VAL A 379 11.31 16.80 -11.00
N VAL A 380 10.88 15.84 -11.81
CA VAL A 380 11.46 14.49 -11.84
C VAL A 380 12.91 14.53 -12.31
N VAL A 381 13.22 15.28 -13.38
CA VAL A 381 14.60 15.42 -13.90
C VAL A 381 15.54 16.04 -12.86
N LEU A 382 15.09 17.08 -12.16
CA LEU A 382 15.94 17.85 -11.21
C LEU A 382 16.08 17.16 -9.84
N PHE A 383 15.00 16.60 -9.32
CA PHE A 383 14.94 16.18 -7.90
C PHE A 383 14.90 14.67 -7.69
N VAL A 384 14.41 13.86 -8.66
CA VAL A 384 14.37 12.41 -8.52
C VAL A 384 15.71 11.81 -8.90
N ARG A 385 16.44 11.36 -7.89
CA ARG A 385 17.74 10.71 -8.07
C ARG A 385 17.68 9.34 -7.43
N ASN A 386 18.39 8.37 -8.03
CA ASN A 386 18.59 7.10 -7.35
C ASN A 386 19.07 7.41 -5.93
N MET A 387 18.48 6.77 -4.95
CA MET A 387 19.17 6.64 -3.69
C MET A 387 20.56 6.13 -4.12
N LYS A 388 21.63 6.95 -3.96
CA LYS A 388 22.92 6.30 -3.71
C LYS A 388 22.50 5.28 -2.69
N SER A 389 22.67 3.99 -2.99
CA SER A 389 22.65 3.03 -1.93
C SER A 389 23.52 3.72 -0.85
N ASP A 390 22.90 4.47 0.08
CA ASP A 390 23.27 4.34 1.44
C ASP A 390 22.95 2.86 1.61
N LYS A 391 23.79 2.01 1.03
CA LYS A 391 24.16 0.79 1.66
C LYS A 391 23.96 1.16 3.11
N LEU A 392 22.94 0.60 3.80
CA LEU A 392 23.09 0.27 5.21
C LEU A 392 24.56 0.29 5.40
N PRO A 393 25.18 1.26 6.16
CA PRO A 393 26.60 1.42 6.10
C PRO A 393 27.08 0.01 5.89
N VAL A 394 27.47 -0.28 4.62
CA VAL A 394 28.15 -1.53 4.35
C VAL A 394 29.24 -1.22 5.27
N VAL A 395 29.16 -1.81 6.44
CA VAL A 395 30.28 -1.92 7.36
C VAL A 395 31.38 -2.10 6.39
N ALA A 396 32.11 -1.01 6.21
CA ALA A 396 32.97 -0.77 5.05
C ALA A 396 33.64 -2.10 4.89
N ARG A 397 33.53 -2.77 3.73
CA ARG A 397 34.19 -4.07 3.62
C ARG A 397 35.57 -3.73 4.11
N PRO A 398 36.01 -4.22 5.28
CA PRO A 398 37.31 -3.88 5.79
C PRO A 398 38.19 -4.23 4.60
N ASN A 399 39.03 -3.31 4.19
CA ASN A 399 40.03 -3.57 3.14
C ASN A 399 40.47 -5.00 3.37
N GLN A 400 40.45 -5.86 2.35
CA GLN A 400 40.74 -7.29 2.46
C GLN A 400 42.15 -7.57 3.00
N GLY A 401 42.72 -6.68 3.81
CA GLY A 401 44.06 -6.65 4.30
C GLY A 401 44.26 -6.68 5.81
N GLU A 402 43.24 -6.44 6.67
CA GLU A 402 43.54 -6.25 8.11
C GLU A 402 42.44 -6.72 9.08
N PHE A 403 41.74 -7.84 8.78
CA PHE A 403 41.02 -8.59 9.82
C PHE A 403 41.65 -9.95 10.01
N GLU A 404 42.86 -9.97 10.56
CA GLU A 404 43.44 -11.17 11.20
C GLU A 404 42.91 -11.32 12.64
N VAL A 405 41.62 -11.38 12.84
CA VAL A 405 41.08 -12.04 14.03
C VAL A 405 40.77 -13.47 13.61
N TYR A 406 41.81 -14.30 13.58
CA TYR A 406 41.69 -15.75 13.43
C TYR A 406 41.06 -16.36 14.69
N ARG A 407 39.77 -16.05 14.94
CA ARG A 407 38.99 -16.77 15.91
C ARG A 407 38.28 -17.90 15.18
N VAL A 408 38.49 -19.10 15.66
CA VAL A 408 37.77 -20.30 15.21
C VAL A 408 36.48 -20.44 15.99
N VAL A 409 35.50 -21.13 15.40
CA VAL A 409 34.20 -21.40 15.99
C VAL A 409 34.31 -22.03 17.37
N GLY A 410 35.31 -22.89 17.59
CA GLY A 410 35.56 -23.55 18.87
C GLY A 410 35.83 -22.61 20.04
N GLU A 411 36.31 -21.39 19.81
CA GLU A 411 36.57 -20.40 20.87
C GLU A 411 35.33 -19.61 21.29
N VAL A 412 34.28 -19.57 20.46
CA VAL A 412 33.08 -18.75 20.68
C VAL A 412 31.80 -19.57 20.75
N MET A 413 31.87 -20.87 20.55
CA MET A 413 30.72 -21.77 20.64
C MET A 413 30.21 -21.87 22.09
N ASP A 414 28.91 -22.06 22.24
CA ASP A 414 28.33 -22.50 23.49
C ASP A 414 28.55 -24.00 23.64
N THR A 415 29.33 -24.38 24.65
CA THR A 415 29.70 -25.78 24.94
C THR A 415 28.60 -26.56 25.67
N ASN A 416 27.47 -25.88 26.01
CA ASN A 416 26.32 -26.51 26.66
C ASN A 416 25.10 -26.51 25.74
N PRO A 417 25.13 -27.19 24.58
CA PRO A 417 24.10 -27.17 23.58
C PRO A 417 22.78 -27.75 24.12
N VAL A 418 21.66 -27.18 23.72
CA VAL A 418 20.35 -27.77 23.99
C VAL A 418 20.19 -28.99 23.10
N VAL A 419 20.09 -30.16 23.72
CA VAL A 419 19.96 -31.45 23.05
C VAL A 419 18.65 -32.14 23.36
N VAL A 420 18.16 -32.92 22.42
CA VAL A 420 16.98 -33.78 22.56
C VAL A 420 17.32 -35.16 22.04
N SER A 421 16.93 -36.20 22.75
CA SER A 421 17.15 -37.59 22.29
C SER A 421 16.30 -37.89 21.05
N LEU A 422 16.88 -38.69 20.12
CA LEU A 422 16.20 -39.13 18.89
C LEU A 422 14.83 -39.79 19.14
N ASP A 423 14.71 -40.56 20.22
CA ASP A 423 13.51 -41.31 20.60
C ASP A 423 12.57 -40.54 21.55
N ALA A 424 12.92 -39.32 21.92
CA ALA A 424 12.10 -38.52 22.80
C ALA A 424 10.76 -38.14 22.17
N PRO A 425 9.67 -38.06 22.95
CA PRO A 425 8.42 -37.53 22.45
C PRO A 425 8.54 -36.03 22.16
N MET A 426 7.79 -35.55 21.16
CA MET A 426 7.80 -34.14 20.74
C MET A 426 7.42 -33.19 21.90
N SER A 427 6.59 -33.65 22.84
CA SER A 427 6.26 -32.91 24.06
C SER A 427 7.47 -32.65 24.96
N ALA A 428 8.45 -33.54 24.99
CA ALA A 428 9.70 -33.33 25.72
C ALA A 428 10.56 -32.28 25.02
N ALA A 429 10.70 -32.33 23.68
CA ALA A 429 11.41 -31.32 22.91
C ALA A 429 10.81 -29.92 23.11
N ALA A 430 9.48 -29.82 23.09
CA ALA A 430 8.80 -28.55 23.32
C ALA A 430 9.08 -27.97 24.71
N LYS A 431 9.09 -28.82 25.75
CA LYS A 431 9.43 -28.41 27.13
C LYS A 431 10.89 -27.95 27.22
N THR A 432 11.82 -28.74 26.67
CA THR A 432 13.25 -28.42 26.67
C THR A 432 13.52 -27.09 26.00
N LEU A 433 12.94 -26.84 24.83
CA LEU A 433 13.08 -25.57 24.11
C LEU A 433 12.45 -24.38 24.87
N ALA A 434 11.28 -24.57 25.49
CA ALA A 434 10.63 -23.53 26.27
C ALA A 434 11.41 -23.15 27.54
N MET A 435 12.09 -24.12 28.17
CA MET A 435 12.85 -23.91 29.42
C MET A 435 14.26 -23.34 29.15
N SER A 436 14.83 -23.57 27.97
CA SER A 436 16.19 -23.14 27.60
C SER A 436 16.27 -21.79 26.89
N ASP A 437 15.13 -21.15 26.61
CA ASP A 437 15.03 -19.93 25.77
C ASP A 437 15.78 -20.05 24.41
N SER A 438 15.96 -21.29 23.93
CA SER A 438 16.63 -21.59 22.69
C SER A 438 15.67 -21.60 21.49
N SER A 439 16.14 -21.14 20.35
CA SER A 439 15.38 -21.17 19.09
C SER A 439 15.29 -22.54 18.43
N GLY A 440 16.08 -23.52 18.91
CA GLY A 440 16.12 -24.90 18.42
C GLY A 440 17.05 -25.80 19.23
N ALA A 441 16.91 -27.11 19.06
CA ALA A 441 17.72 -28.13 19.70
C ALA A 441 18.31 -29.10 18.67
N VAL A 442 19.50 -29.61 18.95
CA VAL A 442 20.14 -30.67 18.16
C VAL A 442 19.65 -32.02 18.67
N ILE A 443 19.27 -32.89 17.74
CA ILE A 443 18.82 -34.23 18.07
C ILE A 443 20.04 -35.12 18.04
N VAL A 444 20.28 -35.82 19.14
CA VAL A 444 21.43 -36.74 19.29
C VAL A 444 20.96 -38.17 19.55
N ASP A 445 21.77 -39.14 19.11
CA ASP A 445 21.60 -40.52 19.50
C ASP A 445 22.29 -40.84 20.83
N GLU A 446 22.25 -42.10 21.28
CA GLU A 446 22.86 -42.55 22.54
C GLU A 446 24.40 -42.41 22.53
N GLN A 447 25.02 -42.29 21.36
CA GLN A 447 26.48 -42.09 21.21
C GLN A 447 26.85 -40.59 21.12
N GLY A 448 25.87 -39.67 21.18
CA GLY A 448 26.10 -38.25 21.10
C GLY A 448 26.31 -37.72 19.67
N MET A 449 26.01 -38.55 18.65
CA MET A 449 26.08 -38.15 17.25
C MET A 449 24.86 -37.31 16.87
N ALA A 450 25.09 -36.22 16.16
CA ALA A 450 24.02 -35.36 15.69
C ALA A 450 23.22 -36.03 14.54
N ARG A 451 21.96 -36.34 14.78
CA ARG A 451 21.05 -37.05 13.85
C ARG A 451 19.99 -36.15 13.22
N GLY A 452 19.75 -34.99 13.78
CA GLY A 452 18.76 -34.06 13.27
C GLY A 452 18.74 -32.75 14.02
N PHE A 453 17.77 -31.93 13.65
CA PHE A 453 17.54 -30.63 14.25
C PHE A 453 16.03 -30.38 14.38
N ILE A 454 15.59 -29.82 15.50
CA ILE A 454 14.21 -29.38 15.74
C ILE A 454 14.19 -27.93 16.20
N SER A 455 13.36 -27.11 15.57
CA SER A 455 13.20 -25.69 15.90
C SER A 455 11.83 -25.38 16.51
N ASN A 456 11.71 -24.22 17.17
CA ASN A 456 10.43 -23.68 17.61
C ASN A 456 9.41 -23.60 16.45
N SER A 457 9.90 -23.33 15.23
CA SER A 457 9.08 -23.27 14.03
C SER A 457 8.50 -24.63 13.63
N ASP A 458 9.22 -25.72 13.85
CA ASP A 458 8.77 -27.08 13.53
C ASP A 458 7.67 -27.50 14.52
N ILE A 459 7.81 -27.14 15.79
CA ILE A 459 6.79 -27.36 16.81
C ILE A 459 5.53 -26.56 16.49
N LEU A 460 5.68 -25.27 16.15
CA LEU A 460 4.54 -24.41 15.78
C LEU A 460 3.86 -24.88 14.48
N ARG A 461 4.65 -25.38 13.53
CA ARG A 461 4.08 -25.94 12.27
C ARG A 461 3.22 -27.15 12.56
N PHE A 462 3.59 -28.00 13.51
CA PHE A 462 2.79 -29.13 13.94
C PHE A 462 1.38 -28.70 14.44
N PHE A 463 1.28 -27.55 15.12
CA PHE A 463 -0.02 -26.97 15.49
C PHE A 463 -0.77 -26.34 14.30
N ALA A 464 -0.04 -25.86 13.30
CA ALA A 464 -0.62 -25.20 12.15
C ALA A 464 -1.11 -26.17 11.06
N ASP A 465 -0.52 -27.38 10.94
CA ASP A 465 -0.77 -28.32 9.85
C ASP A 465 -2.18 -28.96 9.88
N GLU A 466 -2.89 -28.96 11.02
CA GLU A 466 -4.30 -29.41 11.09
C GLU A 466 -5.33 -28.29 10.90
N SER A 467 -4.93 -27.04 10.81
CA SER A 467 -5.84 -25.99 10.35
C SER A 467 -6.09 -26.19 8.85
N LYS A 468 -7.06 -27.05 8.50
CA LYS A 468 -7.51 -27.22 7.11
C LYS A 468 -7.88 -25.88 6.54
N LEU A 469 -7.07 -25.41 5.61
CA LEU A 469 -7.39 -24.31 4.70
C LEU A 469 -8.66 -24.68 3.94
N ILE A 470 -9.81 -24.21 4.39
CA ILE A 470 -11.03 -24.31 3.61
C ILE A 470 -10.94 -23.20 2.57
N THR A 471 -10.49 -23.57 1.37
CA THR A 471 -10.54 -22.69 0.20
C THR A 471 -12.01 -22.62 -0.22
N GLY A 472 -12.70 -21.58 0.20
CA GLY A 472 -14.03 -21.28 -0.34
C GLY A 472 -13.92 -20.91 -1.83
N MET A 473 -14.97 -21.13 -2.61
CA MET A 473 -15.06 -20.88 -4.06
C MET A 473 -14.77 -19.43 -4.48
N SER A 474 -14.53 -18.51 -3.54
CA SER A 474 -14.23 -17.09 -3.74
C SER A 474 -12.78 -16.69 -3.46
N GLY A 475 -11.85 -17.65 -3.31
CA GLY A 475 -10.42 -17.36 -3.10
C GLY A 475 -10.05 -16.79 -1.72
N PHE A 476 -10.97 -16.72 -0.77
CA PHE A 476 -10.70 -16.29 0.60
C PHE A 476 -10.26 -17.46 1.46
N VAL A 477 -9.08 -17.31 2.07
CA VAL A 477 -8.56 -18.25 3.07
C VAL A 477 -9.19 -17.92 4.41
N VAL A 478 -10.11 -18.72 4.88
CA VAL A 478 -10.70 -18.60 6.23
C VAL A 478 -9.86 -19.45 7.18
N PHE A 479 -9.17 -18.82 8.12
CA PHE A 479 -8.53 -19.51 9.23
C PHE A 479 -9.61 -19.93 10.23
N ARG A 480 -9.73 -21.25 10.46
CA ARG A 480 -10.55 -21.75 11.56
C ARG A 480 -9.84 -21.43 12.87
N GLU A 481 -10.49 -20.73 13.77
CA GLU A 481 -10.02 -20.55 15.14
C GLU A 481 -9.91 -21.95 15.77
N LEU A 482 -8.72 -22.29 16.28
CA LEU A 482 -8.53 -23.53 17.04
C LEU A 482 -9.33 -23.39 18.35
N ASP A 483 -10.32 -24.22 18.54
CA ASP A 483 -11.06 -24.30 19.80
C ASP A 483 -10.12 -24.88 20.88
N ASP A 484 -10.33 -24.53 22.15
CA ASP A 484 -9.54 -25.05 23.29
C ASP A 484 -9.46 -26.59 23.29
N LYS A 485 -10.48 -27.26 22.78
CA LYS A 485 -10.51 -28.71 22.61
C LYS A 485 -9.52 -29.19 21.55
N ASP A 486 -9.38 -28.46 20.44
CA ASP A 486 -8.45 -28.81 19.37
C ASP A 486 -7.00 -28.62 19.84
N VAL A 487 -6.72 -27.55 20.57
CA VAL A 487 -5.39 -27.31 21.19
C VAL A 487 -5.03 -28.42 22.17
N ARG A 488 -5.93 -28.82 23.06
CA ARG A 488 -5.69 -29.92 24.03
C ARG A 488 -5.46 -31.25 23.33
N LYS A 489 -6.18 -31.54 22.25
CA LYS A 489 -6.00 -32.74 21.44
C LYS A 489 -4.62 -32.74 20.76
N GLN A 490 -4.17 -31.61 20.23
CA GLN A 490 -2.83 -31.49 19.65
C GLN A 490 -1.72 -31.67 20.69
N ILE A 491 -1.86 -31.07 21.87
CA ILE A 491 -0.93 -31.27 23.01
C ILE A 491 -0.88 -32.76 23.41
N SER A 492 -2.01 -33.47 23.40
CA SER A 492 -2.03 -34.91 23.68
C SER A 492 -1.25 -35.69 22.62
N ARG A 493 -1.46 -35.41 21.33
CA ARG A 493 -0.74 -36.07 20.22
C ARG A 493 0.77 -35.87 20.24
N MET A 494 1.25 -34.71 20.77
CA MET A 494 2.69 -34.47 20.94
C MET A 494 3.36 -35.46 21.89
N LYS A 495 2.61 -36.15 22.75
CA LYS A 495 3.15 -37.20 23.65
C LYS A 495 3.41 -38.51 22.91
N ASP A 496 2.70 -38.74 21.82
CA ASP A 496 2.72 -40.00 21.09
C ASP A 496 3.63 -39.95 19.85
N ILE A 497 3.99 -38.75 19.38
CA ILE A 497 4.85 -38.54 18.22
C ILE A 497 6.29 -38.38 18.66
N ARG A 498 7.21 -39.11 18.00
CA ARG A 498 8.64 -39.01 18.27
C ARG A 498 9.24 -37.78 17.55
N VAL A 499 10.26 -37.22 18.15
CA VAL A 499 11.01 -36.10 17.57
C VAL A 499 11.60 -36.47 16.21
N SER A 500 12.02 -37.72 16.01
CA SER A 500 12.54 -38.27 14.75
C SER A 500 11.60 -38.17 13.55
N ASP A 501 10.28 -38.09 13.81
CA ASP A 501 9.24 -38.08 12.75
C ASP A 501 8.96 -36.67 12.21
N VAL A 502 9.31 -35.62 12.99
CA VAL A 502 9.04 -34.21 12.68
C VAL A 502 10.30 -33.43 12.37
N ALA A 503 11.43 -33.89 12.89
CA ALA A 503 12.72 -33.20 12.81
C ALA A 503 13.32 -33.19 11.41
N THR A 504 14.10 -32.14 11.12
CA THR A 504 14.92 -32.07 9.92
C THR A 504 16.09 -33.04 10.06
N ARG A 505 16.15 -34.09 9.23
CA ARG A 505 17.18 -35.16 9.29
C ARG A 505 18.56 -34.72 8.78
N LYS A 506 18.63 -33.62 8.01
CA LYS A 506 19.91 -33.12 7.49
C LYS A 506 20.50 -32.09 8.46
N VAL A 507 21.47 -32.48 9.23
CA VAL A 507 22.24 -31.58 10.09
C VAL A 507 23.26 -30.83 9.22
N ILE A 508 23.17 -29.50 9.22
CA ILE A 508 24.19 -28.63 8.66
C ILE A 508 24.98 -28.10 9.84
N GLY A 509 26.21 -28.56 10.00
CA GLY A 509 27.13 -28.18 11.07
C GLY A 509 28.47 -27.74 10.55
N VAL A 510 29.33 -27.24 11.42
CA VAL A 510 30.70 -26.81 11.17
C VAL A 510 31.65 -27.51 12.13
N SER A 511 32.94 -27.61 11.76
CA SER A 511 33.99 -28.06 12.66
C SER A 511 34.35 -26.96 13.69
N PRO A 512 34.90 -27.32 14.87
CA PRO A 512 35.49 -26.36 15.81
C PRO A 512 36.56 -25.46 15.17
N ASP A 513 37.29 -25.96 14.18
CA ASP A 513 38.37 -25.25 13.47
C ASP A 513 37.86 -24.34 12.34
N THR A 514 36.54 -24.31 12.09
CA THR A 514 35.94 -23.44 11.07
C THR A 514 36.12 -21.98 11.46
N THR A 515 36.47 -21.12 10.51
CA THR A 515 36.62 -19.69 10.76
C THR A 515 35.24 -19.02 11.02
N LEU A 516 35.26 -17.97 11.83
CA LEU A 516 34.03 -17.20 12.10
C LEU A 516 33.40 -16.64 10.83
N GLY A 517 34.20 -16.23 9.85
CA GLY A 517 33.76 -15.74 8.56
C GLY A 517 32.95 -16.79 7.77
N GLU A 518 33.41 -18.04 7.75
CA GLU A 518 32.68 -19.15 7.11
C GLU A 518 31.41 -19.51 7.86
N ALA A 519 31.43 -19.50 9.20
CA ALA A 519 30.25 -19.71 10.01
C ALA A 519 29.17 -18.61 9.78
N CYS A 520 29.59 -17.35 9.73
CA CYS A 520 28.73 -16.23 9.37
C CYS A 520 28.10 -16.38 7.98
N LYS A 521 28.90 -16.78 7.00
CA LYS A 521 28.47 -17.05 5.63
C LYS A 521 27.40 -18.15 5.58
N MET A 522 27.65 -19.26 6.28
CA MET A 522 26.72 -20.40 6.34
C MET A 522 25.39 -20.00 7.02
N LEU A 523 25.43 -19.27 8.14
CA LEU A 523 24.24 -18.77 8.82
C LEU A 523 23.41 -17.82 7.93
N ALA A 524 24.10 -16.96 7.14
CA ALA A 524 23.45 -16.01 6.25
C ALA A 524 22.85 -16.70 5.01
N GLU A 525 23.62 -17.52 4.29
CA GLU A 525 23.18 -18.18 3.05
C GLU A 525 22.09 -19.22 3.29
N LYS A 526 22.19 -19.99 4.36
CA LYS A 526 21.19 -21.02 4.72
C LYS A 526 20.06 -20.49 5.60
N ARG A 527 20.08 -19.20 5.95
CA ARG A 527 19.08 -18.54 6.82
C ARG A 527 18.88 -19.24 8.16
N LEU A 528 19.96 -19.80 8.72
CA LEU A 528 19.93 -20.52 9.99
C LEU A 528 19.99 -19.54 11.16
N LYS A 529 19.34 -19.88 12.28
CA LYS A 529 19.39 -19.11 13.54
C LYS A 529 20.52 -19.57 14.45
N LEU A 530 20.90 -20.84 14.34
CA LEU A 530 22.00 -21.45 15.06
C LEU A 530 22.69 -22.50 14.16
N LEU A 531 23.93 -22.82 14.49
CA LEU A 531 24.78 -23.73 13.74
C LEU A 531 25.41 -24.73 14.73
N PRO A 532 25.13 -26.04 14.61
CA PRO A 532 25.79 -27.07 15.40
C PRO A 532 27.28 -27.14 15.08
N VAL A 533 28.10 -27.28 16.10
CA VAL A 533 29.55 -27.54 15.97
C VAL A 533 29.78 -29.01 16.21
N LEU A 534 30.35 -29.68 15.22
CA LEU A 534 30.51 -31.11 15.17
C LEU A 534 32.00 -31.47 15.06
N ASP A 535 32.45 -32.40 15.89
CA ASP A 535 33.74 -33.02 15.81
C ASP A 535 33.55 -34.52 15.49
N ASP A 536 34.02 -34.97 14.32
CA ASP A 536 33.75 -36.31 13.78
C ASP A 536 32.25 -36.74 13.85
N GLY A 537 31.34 -35.77 13.61
CA GLY A 537 29.90 -36.01 13.66
C GLY A 537 29.28 -35.98 15.05
N LYS A 538 30.09 -35.88 16.12
CA LYS A 538 29.66 -35.73 17.49
C LYS A 538 29.43 -34.26 17.81
N LEU A 539 28.34 -33.96 18.51
CA LEU A 539 28.02 -32.59 18.89
C LEU A 539 28.94 -32.14 20.03
N VAL A 540 29.73 -31.08 19.79
CA VAL A 540 30.63 -30.46 20.77
C VAL A 540 30.18 -29.09 21.25
N GLY A 541 29.30 -28.41 20.48
CA GLY A 541 28.77 -27.10 20.83
C GLY A 541 27.78 -26.58 19.81
N ILE A 542 27.32 -25.36 20.04
CA ILE A 542 26.47 -24.62 19.09
C ILE A 542 26.93 -23.16 18.99
N VAL A 543 26.71 -22.56 17.83
CA VAL A 543 26.89 -21.11 17.62
C VAL A 543 25.59 -20.46 17.27
N HIS A 544 25.16 -19.50 18.08
CA HIS A 544 23.99 -18.69 17.82
C HIS A 544 24.32 -17.48 16.94
N ARG A 545 23.41 -17.12 16.02
CA ARG A 545 23.52 -15.88 15.22
C ARG A 545 23.69 -14.64 16.10
N SER A 546 22.99 -14.58 17.26
CA SER A 546 23.09 -13.49 18.23
C SER A 546 24.46 -13.38 18.89
N SER A 547 25.13 -14.51 19.15
CA SER A 547 26.47 -14.53 19.75
C SER A 547 27.52 -13.98 18.80
N LEU A 548 27.43 -14.32 17.49
CA LEU A 548 28.32 -13.76 16.47
C LEU A 548 28.08 -12.26 16.27
N LEU A 549 26.83 -11.80 16.34
CA LEU A 549 26.52 -10.36 16.25
C LEU A 549 27.05 -9.57 17.43
N ARG A 550 27.00 -10.12 18.66
CA ARG A 550 27.62 -9.49 19.84
C ARG A 550 29.12 -9.38 19.68
N LEU A 551 29.77 -10.47 19.26
CA LEU A 551 31.23 -10.48 19.03
C LEU A 551 31.65 -9.42 18.00
N ILE A 552 30.88 -9.25 16.93
CA ILE A 552 31.12 -8.20 15.93
C ILE A 552 30.94 -6.81 16.56
N ALA A 553 29.93 -6.62 17.42
CA ALA A 553 29.68 -5.36 18.12
C ALA A 553 30.81 -5.03 19.10
N ASP A 554 31.27 -6.03 19.89
CA ASP A 554 32.38 -5.87 20.85
C ASP A 554 33.67 -5.45 20.14
N VAL A 555 33.99 -6.04 18.98
CA VAL A 555 35.17 -5.66 18.17
C VAL A 555 35.03 -4.23 17.62
N LEU A 556 33.83 -3.80 17.23
CA LEU A 556 33.59 -2.45 16.75
C LEU A 556 33.71 -1.39 17.86
N GLU A 557 33.36 -1.73 19.11
CA GLU A 557 33.54 -0.85 20.26
C GLU A 557 35.01 -0.74 20.70
N GLU A 558 35.82 -1.81 20.51
CA GLU A 558 37.26 -1.78 20.77
C GLU A 558 38.03 -0.90 19.74
N ASP A 559 37.56 -0.83 18.49
CA ASP A 559 38.17 0.01 17.44
C ASP A 559 37.81 1.51 17.58
N GLU A 560 36.79 1.87 18.38
CA GLU A 560 36.41 3.28 18.64
C GLU A 560 37.13 3.88 19.88
N GLN A 561 37.88 3.09 20.67
CA GLN A 561 38.70 3.55 21.80
C GLN A 561 40.18 3.73 21.42
#